data_18864df347b7ad8f1c62c175b761886c
#
_entry.id   18864df347b7ad8f1c62c175b761886c
#
_cell.length_a   1.000
_cell.length_b   1.000
_cell.length_c   1.000
_cell.angle_alpha   90.00
_cell.angle_beta   90.00
_cell.angle_gamma   90.00
#
_symmetry.space_group_name_H-M   'P 1'
#
loop_
_entity.id
_entity.type
_entity.pdbx_description
1 polymer ?
#
loop_
_entity_poly.entity_id
_entity_poly.type
_entity_poly.pdbx_seq_one_letter_code
_entity_poly.pdbx_strand_id
1 'polypeptide(L)'
;MRGATSGEAAPFLLRGAYVAKAATIMIVCGLGNPDAEYERTRHNAGFATVDVLAARHGVRYWKSEAGAQTATLTWRDSGGEKREVLLAKPMSYMNTSGGPLSKLARAHHVQPEQILVVHDEVDLAAGQVKVKLGGGLNAHNGLRSIADKLGSRNFARLQFGIGRPPGKMQVADYVLRELKGSFLDEFEATAQQAADVVERVLTEGAK
;
A
#
# COMPACT_ATOMS: atom_id res chain seq x y z
N MET A 1 52.91 -43.77 -26.41
CA MET A 1 51.73 -43.31 -27.19
C MET A 1 50.50 -43.33 -26.30
N ARG A 2 49.76 -42.31 -26.39
CA ARG A 2 48.45 -42.00 -25.80
C ARG A 2 48.52 -41.11 -24.59
N GLY A 3 48.19 -39.91 -24.91
CA GLY A 3 47.98 -38.71 -24.16
C GLY A 3 46.76 -38.80 -23.25
N ALA A 4 46.92 -38.30 -22.07
CA ALA A 4 45.86 -38.01 -21.12
C ALA A 4 45.48 -36.53 -21.28
N THR A 5 44.25 -36.29 -21.71
CA THR A 5 43.61 -35.00 -21.76
C THR A 5 43.22 -34.55 -20.37
N SER A 6 43.84 -33.46 -19.94
CA SER A 6 43.46 -32.72 -18.73
C SER A 6 42.07 -32.10 -18.90
N GLY A 7 41.12 -32.55 -18.06
CA GLY A 7 39.84 -31.88 -17.89
C GLY A 7 40.03 -30.67 -17.01
N GLU A 8 39.99 -29.49 -17.57
CA GLU A 8 39.87 -28.25 -16.81
C GLU A 8 38.51 -28.18 -16.14
N ALA A 9 38.51 -28.23 -14.80
CA ALA A 9 37.35 -27.90 -14.00
C ALA A 9 37.08 -26.38 -14.10
N ALA A 10 35.98 -26.02 -14.69
CA ALA A 10 35.50 -24.64 -14.73
C ALA A 10 35.32 -24.10 -13.30
N PRO A 11 35.73 -22.85 -13.03
CA PRO A 11 35.58 -22.27 -11.70
C PRO A 11 34.09 -22.08 -11.36
N PHE A 12 33.73 -22.58 -10.18
CA PHE A 12 32.44 -22.39 -9.54
C PHE A 12 32.24 -20.88 -9.26
N LEU A 13 31.60 -20.19 -10.22
CA LEU A 13 31.22 -18.80 -10.03
C LEU A 13 30.26 -18.73 -8.85
N LEU A 14 30.76 -18.15 -7.75
CA LEU A 14 29.97 -17.70 -6.61
C LEU A 14 28.75 -16.93 -7.14
N ARG A 15 27.56 -17.49 -6.98
CA ARG A 15 26.30 -16.76 -7.12
C ARG A 15 26.34 -15.64 -6.09
N GLY A 16 26.75 -14.46 -6.54
CA GLY A 16 26.58 -13.25 -5.77
C GLY A 16 25.15 -13.17 -5.30
N ALA A 17 24.92 -12.99 -4.00
CA ALA A 17 23.62 -12.75 -3.44
C ALA A 17 23.00 -11.59 -4.21
N TYR A 18 22.00 -11.85 -5.03
CA TYR A 18 21.20 -10.83 -5.68
C TYR A 18 20.42 -10.14 -4.55
N VAL A 19 20.96 -9.05 -4.05
CA VAL A 19 20.19 -8.15 -3.18
C VAL A 19 19.10 -7.59 -4.07
N ALA A 20 17.91 -8.14 -3.93
CA ALA A 20 16.75 -7.67 -4.68
C ALA A 20 16.63 -6.16 -4.44
N LYS A 21 16.85 -5.36 -5.48
CA LYS A 21 16.62 -3.92 -5.44
C LYS A 21 15.16 -3.74 -4.99
N ALA A 22 14.93 -2.96 -3.93
CA ALA A 22 13.58 -2.70 -3.45
C ALA A 22 12.71 -2.26 -4.63
N ALA A 23 11.56 -2.92 -4.80
CA ALA A 23 10.69 -2.63 -5.94
C ALA A 23 10.25 -1.17 -5.92
N THR A 24 10.35 -0.51 -7.06
CA THR A 24 9.91 0.88 -7.22
C THR A 24 8.39 0.94 -7.16
N ILE A 25 7.82 1.63 -6.18
CA ILE A 25 6.37 1.78 -6.06
C ILE A 25 5.83 2.68 -7.17
N MET A 26 4.83 2.18 -7.90
CA MET A 26 4.16 2.85 -9.01
C MET A 26 2.69 3.16 -8.72
N ILE A 27 2.04 2.40 -7.83
CA ILE A 27 0.68 2.65 -7.36
C ILE A 27 0.68 2.76 -5.84
N VAL A 28 0.10 3.83 -5.30
CA VAL A 28 -0.28 3.95 -3.88
C VAL A 28 -1.79 3.84 -3.79
N CYS A 29 -2.28 2.73 -3.26
CA CYS A 29 -3.69 2.44 -3.13
C CYS A 29 -4.14 2.60 -1.67
N GLY A 30 -4.95 3.60 -1.37
CA GLY A 30 -5.64 3.72 -0.08
C GLY A 30 -6.90 2.87 -0.06
N LEU A 31 -7.11 2.11 1.02
CA LEU A 31 -8.36 1.37 1.25
C LEU A 31 -9.36 2.20 2.04
N GLY A 32 -10.63 2.04 1.70
CA GLY A 32 -11.77 2.70 2.33
C GLY A 32 -13.08 2.29 1.66
N ASN A 33 -14.19 2.73 2.22
CA ASN A 33 -15.54 2.65 1.65
C ASN A 33 -15.92 4.01 1.06
N PRO A 34 -16.61 4.07 -0.11
CA PRO A 34 -16.80 5.31 -0.86
C PRO A 34 -17.90 6.23 -0.32
N ASP A 35 -18.84 5.73 0.48
CA ASP A 35 -19.99 6.52 0.92
C ASP A 35 -19.60 7.50 2.04
N ALA A 36 -20.25 8.67 2.08
CA ALA A 36 -19.95 9.77 3.00
C ALA A 36 -20.00 9.38 4.49
N GLU A 37 -20.83 8.42 4.84
CA GLU A 37 -20.97 7.90 6.22
C GLU A 37 -19.67 7.24 6.73
N TYR A 38 -18.79 6.76 5.83
CA TYR A 38 -17.53 6.12 6.18
C TYR A 38 -16.33 7.07 6.21
N GLU A 39 -16.48 8.32 5.76
CA GLU A 39 -15.38 9.28 5.60
C GLU A 39 -14.56 9.43 6.90
N ARG A 40 -15.25 9.50 8.04
CA ARG A 40 -14.64 9.66 9.37
C ARG A 40 -14.63 8.36 10.15
N THR A 41 -14.30 7.26 9.52
CA THR A 41 -14.18 5.95 10.17
C THR A 41 -12.76 5.44 10.09
N ARG A 42 -12.39 4.56 11.05
CA ARG A 42 -11.05 3.93 11.05
C ARG A 42 -10.79 3.13 9.78
N HIS A 43 -11.83 2.54 9.19
CA HIS A 43 -11.72 1.73 7.97
C HIS A 43 -11.36 2.55 6.72
N ASN A 44 -11.51 3.88 6.78
CA ASN A 44 -11.11 4.80 5.72
C ASN A 44 -9.69 5.40 5.91
N ALA A 45 -8.87 4.81 6.79
CA ALA A 45 -7.49 5.24 7.03
C ALA A 45 -6.65 5.33 5.74
N GLY A 46 -6.86 4.40 4.81
CA GLY A 46 -6.18 4.43 3.51
C GLY A 46 -6.61 5.61 2.65
N PHE A 47 -7.92 5.88 2.55
CA PHE A 47 -8.45 7.04 1.83
C PHE A 47 -7.91 8.34 2.42
N ALA A 48 -8.00 8.50 3.75
CA ALA A 48 -7.51 9.69 4.45
C ALA A 48 -6.01 9.94 4.17
N THR A 49 -5.18 8.91 4.22
CA THR A 49 -3.75 9.03 3.93
C THR A 49 -3.48 9.47 2.48
N VAL A 50 -4.19 8.87 1.51
CA VAL A 50 -4.03 9.20 0.09
C VAL A 50 -4.55 10.61 -0.22
N ASP A 51 -5.61 11.06 0.46
CA ASP A 51 -6.13 12.43 0.32
C ASP A 51 -5.15 13.47 0.89
N VAL A 52 -4.52 13.19 2.04
CA VAL A 52 -3.44 14.03 2.59
C VAL A 52 -2.28 14.13 1.59
N LEU A 53 -1.83 13.00 1.04
CA LEU A 53 -0.73 12.96 0.06
C LEU A 53 -1.09 13.76 -1.19
N ALA A 54 -2.30 13.58 -1.73
CA ALA A 54 -2.81 14.31 -2.87
C ALA A 54 -2.82 15.82 -2.63
N ALA A 55 -3.33 16.26 -1.47
CA ALA A 55 -3.38 17.67 -1.08
C ALA A 55 -1.99 18.29 -0.99
N ARG A 56 -1.03 17.63 -0.36
CA ARG A 56 0.38 18.08 -0.24
C ARG A 56 1.05 18.30 -1.59
N HIS A 57 0.71 17.47 -2.57
CA HIS A 57 1.29 17.52 -3.92
C HIS A 57 0.42 18.28 -4.94
N GLY A 58 -0.55 19.08 -4.46
CA GLY A 58 -1.32 19.99 -5.29
C GLY A 58 -2.28 19.30 -6.26
N VAL A 59 -2.70 18.08 -5.98
CA VAL A 59 -3.74 17.39 -6.76
C VAL A 59 -5.05 18.13 -6.61
N ARG A 60 -5.59 18.63 -7.72
CA ARG A 60 -6.86 19.38 -7.76
C ARG A 60 -8.02 18.55 -8.29
N TYR A 61 -7.72 17.49 -9.03
CA TYR A 61 -8.72 16.67 -9.71
C TYR A 61 -8.42 15.20 -9.59
N TRP A 62 -9.47 14.45 -9.30
CA TRP A 62 -9.46 12.99 -9.33
C TRP A 62 -10.16 12.52 -10.59
N LYS A 63 -9.55 11.59 -11.32
CA LYS A 63 -10.16 10.90 -12.45
C LYS A 63 -10.91 9.68 -11.98
N SER A 64 -12.03 9.35 -12.63
CA SER A 64 -12.64 8.04 -12.49
C SER A 64 -12.03 7.08 -13.50
N GLU A 65 -11.35 6.04 -13.04
CA GLU A 65 -10.67 5.06 -13.88
C GLU A 65 -10.80 3.67 -13.27
N ALA A 66 -11.20 2.67 -14.05
CA ALA A 66 -11.28 1.26 -13.67
C ALA A 66 -12.10 0.97 -12.39
N GLY A 67 -13.02 1.86 -12.00
CA GLY A 67 -13.80 1.78 -10.76
C GLY A 67 -13.07 2.34 -9.53
N ALA A 68 -12.04 3.16 -9.74
CA ALA A 68 -11.35 3.90 -8.70
C ALA A 68 -11.34 5.40 -9.02
N GLN A 69 -11.15 6.25 -8.00
CA GLN A 69 -10.66 7.60 -8.17
C GLN A 69 -9.13 7.54 -8.24
N THR A 70 -8.54 8.18 -9.25
CA THR A 70 -7.09 8.17 -9.49
C THR A 70 -6.56 9.57 -9.69
N ALA A 71 -5.31 9.79 -9.26
CA ALA A 71 -4.54 11.00 -9.54
C ALA A 71 -3.07 10.63 -9.76
N THR A 72 -2.38 11.33 -10.65
CA THR A 72 -0.97 11.07 -10.95
C THR A 72 -0.09 12.11 -10.29
N LEU A 73 0.94 11.67 -9.59
CA LEU A 73 2.01 12.50 -9.05
C LEU A 73 3.27 12.29 -9.87
N THR A 74 4.01 13.37 -10.14
CA THR A 74 5.40 13.28 -10.59
C THR A 74 6.31 13.21 -9.37
N TRP A 75 6.99 12.10 -9.18
CA TRP A 75 7.87 11.86 -8.04
C TRP A 75 9.34 11.84 -8.45
N ARG A 76 10.24 12.32 -7.58
CA ARG A 76 11.69 12.12 -7.72
C ARG A 76 12.17 11.18 -6.64
N ASP A 77 12.87 10.13 -7.03
CA ASP A 77 13.51 9.21 -6.08
C ASP A 77 14.83 9.79 -5.51
N SER A 78 15.47 9.04 -4.63
CA SER A 78 16.76 9.42 -4.02
C SER A 78 17.91 9.58 -5.03
N GLY A 79 17.81 8.97 -6.21
CA GLY A 79 18.74 9.13 -7.33
C GLY A 79 18.42 10.33 -8.22
N GLY A 80 17.34 11.06 -7.95
CA GLY A 80 16.87 12.19 -8.75
C GLY A 80 16.08 11.80 -10.00
N GLU A 81 15.84 10.50 -10.22
CA GLU A 81 15.05 10.01 -11.35
C GLU A 81 13.58 10.38 -11.18
N LYS A 82 12.99 10.93 -12.23
CA LYS A 82 11.55 11.26 -12.27
C LYS A 82 10.75 10.05 -12.68
N ARG A 83 9.63 9.82 -11.98
CA ARG A 83 8.65 8.82 -12.36
C ARG A 83 7.23 9.28 -12.05
N GLU A 84 6.27 8.67 -12.66
CA GLU A 84 4.86 8.83 -12.32
C GLU A 84 4.46 7.83 -11.24
N VAL A 85 3.71 8.30 -10.26
CA VAL A 85 3.09 7.49 -9.21
C VAL A 85 1.60 7.72 -9.25
N LEU A 86 0.84 6.66 -9.43
CA LEU A 86 -0.61 6.70 -9.44
C LEU A 86 -1.15 6.58 -8.00
N LEU A 87 -1.85 7.58 -7.53
CA LEU A 87 -2.68 7.50 -6.33
C LEU A 87 -4.02 6.87 -6.71
N ALA A 88 -4.52 5.95 -5.92
CA ALA A 88 -5.77 5.26 -6.19
C ALA A 88 -6.62 5.08 -4.93
N LYS A 89 -7.92 5.37 -5.05
CA LYS A 89 -8.97 5.06 -4.07
C LYS A 89 -10.01 4.19 -4.76
N PRO A 90 -10.07 2.86 -4.50
CA PRO A 90 -11.13 2.00 -5.05
C PRO A 90 -12.51 2.50 -4.63
N MET A 91 -13.37 2.83 -5.60
CA MET A 91 -14.73 3.30 -5.36
C MET A 91 -15.71 2.13 -5.29
N SER A 92 -15.38 1.17 -4.43
CA SER A 92 -16.16 -0.03 -4.15
C SER A 92 -16.06 -0.35 -2.66
N TYR A 93 -16.97 -1.16 -2.13
CA TYR A 93 -16.89 -1.58 -0.73
C TYR A 93 -15.61 -2.37 -0.47
N MET A 94 -15.14 -2.29 0.78
CA MET A 94 -13.86 -2.82 1.24
C MET A 94 -13.59 -4.26 0.75
N ASN A 95 -14.54 -5.15 0.85
CA ASN A 95 -14.42 -6.56 0.44
C ASN A 95 -14.32 -6.78 -1.07
N THR A 96 -14.48 -5.74 -1.88
CA THR A 96 -14.38 -5.79 -3.36
C THR A 96 -13.29 -4.88 -3.92
N SER A 97 -12.46 -4.25 -3.07
CA SER A 97 -11.41 -3.30 -3.46
C SER A 97 -10.38 -3.88 -4.45
N GLY A 98 -10.19 -5.18 -4.44
CA GLY A 98 -9.25 -5.86 -5.36
C GLY A 98 -9.66 -5.75 -6.83
N GLY A 99 -10.96 -5.65 -7.13
CA GLY A 99 -11.46 -5.51 -8.51
C GLY A 99 -10.92 -4.26 -9.21
N PRO A 100 -11.20 -3.05 -8.69
CA PRO A 100 -10.63 -1.82 -9.23
C PRO A 100 -9.11 -1.83 -9.28
N LEU A 101 -8.42 -2.19 -8.19
CA LEU A 101 -6.97 -2.17 -8.13
C LEU A 101 -6.33 -3.10 -9.17
N SER A 102 -6.85 -4.32 -9.35
CA SER A 102 -6.32 -5.26 -10.34
C SER A 102 -6.51 -4.78 -11.78
N LYS A 103 -7.59 -4.04 -12.06
CA LYS A 103 -7.82 -3.42 -13.38
C LYS A 103 -6.83 -2.28 -13.61
N LEU A 104 -6.58 -1.43 -12.61
CA LEU A 104 -5.56 -0.37 -12.68
C LEU A 104 -4.17 -0.96 -12.89
N ALA A 105 -3.77 -1.96 -12.11
CA ALA A 105 -2.47 -2.61 -12.23
C ALA A 105 -2.23 -3.15 -13.65
N ARG A 106 -3.25 -3.77 -14.26
CA ARG A 106 -3.18 -4.24 -15.64
C ARG A 106 -3.11 -3.10 -16.65
N ALA A 107 -3.94 -2.07 -16.49
CA ALA A 107 -3.98 -0.92 -17.41
C ALA A 107 -2.66 -0.15 -17.44
N HIS A 108 -1.99 -0.07 -16.30
CA HIS A 108 -0.70 0.63 -16.14
C HIS A 108 0.52 -0.31 -16.18
N HIS A 109 0.35 -1.60 -16.48
CA HIS A 109 1.40 -2.61 -16.52
C HIS A 109 2.23 -2.71 -15.23
N VAL A 110 1.58 -2.51 -14.08
CA VAL A 110 2.20 -2.50 -12.75
C VAL A 110 2.15 -3.90 -12.14
N GLN A 111 3.29 -4.39 -11.65
CA GLN A 111 3.38 -5.67 -10.96
C GLN A 111 2.99 -5.53 -9.47
N PRO A 112 2.53 -6.59 -8.80
CA PRO A 112 2.15 -6.53 -7.39
C PRO A 112 3.22 -5.92 -6.48
N GLU A 113 4.50 -6.21 -6.72
CA GLU A 113 5.64 -5.70 -5.96
C GLU A 113 5.82 -4.18 -6.07
N GLN A 114 5.20 -3.56 -7.08
CA GLN A 114 5.22 -2.11 -7.33
C GLN A 114 4.00 -1.38 -6.73
N ILE A 115 3.20 -2.08 -5.93
CA ILE A 115 1.99 -1.53 -5.29
C ILE A 115 2.24 -1.37 -3.80
N LEU A 116 1.92 -0.18 -3.28
CA LEU A 116 1.80 0.09 -1.85
C LEU A 116 0.32 0.23 -1.49
N VAL A 117 -0.17 -0.64 -0.61
CA VAL A 117 -1.54 -0.59 -0.10
C VAL A 117 -1.55 0.03 1.29
N VAL A 118 -2.30 1.10 1.49
CA VAL A 118 -2.52 1.74 2.80
C VAL A 118 -3.82 1.26 3.40
N HIS A 119 -3.78 0.73 4.63
CA HIS A 119 -4.95 0.14 5.29
C HIS A 119 -4.88 0.28 6.82
N ASP A 120 -6.02 0.23 7.48
CA ASP A 120 -6.11 0.16 8.94
C ASP A 120 -5.60 -1.19 9.48
N GLU A 121 -4.95 -1.17 10.65
CA GLU A 121 -4.40 -2.35 11.32
C GLU A 121 -4.75 -2.35 12.81
N VAL A 122 -5.56 -3.32 13.21
CA VAL A 122 -5.99 -3.47 14.62
C VAL A 122 -4.90 -3.97 15.55
N ASP A 123 -3.93 -4.71 15.02
CA ASP A 123 -2.82 -5.28 15.80
C ASP A 123 -1.66 -4.30 15.99
N LEU A 124 -1.79 -3.09 15.45
CA LEU A 124 -0.87 -1.98 15.63
C LEU A 124 -1.56 -0.89 16.47
N ALA A 125 -0.87 -0.38 17.50
CA ALA A 125 -1.44 0.63 18.38
C ALA A 125 -1.86 1.89 17.61
N ALA A 126 -2.91 2.57 18.05
CA ALA A 126 -3.36 3.84 17.49
C ALA A 126 -2.21 4.85 17.47
N GLY A 127 -2.13 5.67 16.42
CA GLY A 127 -1.04 6.62 16.21
C GLY A 127 0.26 6.02 15.69
N GLN A 128 0.37 4.71 15.51
CA GLN A 128 1.56 4.07 14.93
C GLN A 128 1.38 3.77 13.45
N VAL A 129 2.47 3.90 12.69
CA VAL A 129 2.51 3.59 11.26
C VAL A 129 3.69 2.66 10.97
N LYS A 130 3.45 1.59 10.20
CA LYS A 130 4.49 0.60 9.88
C LYS A 130 4.41 0.15 8.43
N VAL A 131 5.56 0.04 7.77
CA VAL A 131 5.66 -0.60 6.45
C VAL A 131 5.91 -2.09 6.61
N LYS A 132 5.28 -2.90 5.77
CA LYS A 132 5.45 -4.36 5.72
C LYS A 132 5.44 -4.84 4.27
N LEU A 133 6.37 -5.72 3.94
CA LEU A 133 6.42 -6.38 2.64
C LEU A 133 5.76 -7.75 2.72
N GLY A 134 4.83 -8.02 1.84
CA GLY A 134 4.17 -9.32 1.73
C GLY A 134 3.56 -9.86 3.04
N GLY A 135 3.37 -11.16 3.14
CA GLY A 135 2.96 -11.88 4.37
C GLY A 135 1.46 -11.99 4.61
N GLY A 136 1.05 -12.31 5.84
CA GLY A 136 -0.34 -12.57 6.22
C GLY A 136 -1.24 -11.33 6.05
N LEU A 137 -2.54 -11.55 5.79
CA LEU A 137 -3.51 -10.51 5.48
C LEU A 137 -4.35 -10.04 6.69
N ASN A 138 -4.05 -10.56 7.88
CA ASN A 138 -4.62 -10.20 9.19
C ASN A 138 -6.16 -10.08 9.22
N ALA A 139 -6.87 -10.98 8.52
CA ALA A 139 -8.33 -10.95 8.39
C ALA A 139 -8.93 -9.66 7.76
N HIS A 140 -8.11 -8.76 7.23
CA HIS A 140 -8.58 -7.52 6.59
C HIS A 140 -9.22 -7.81 5.24
N ASN A 141 -10.53 -7.56 5.09
CA ASN A 141 -11.29 -7.93 3.89
C ASN A 141 -10.77 -7.27 2.60
N GLY A 142 -10.33 -6.01 2.66
CA GLY A 142 -9.74 -5.31 1.52
C GLY A 142 -8.44 -5.96 1.05
N LEU A 143 -7.55 -6.33 1.97
CA LEU A 143 -6.31 -7.03 1.63
C LEU A 143 -6.56 -8.41 1.03
N ARG A 144 -7.56 -9.15 1.55
CA ARG A 144 -7.96 -10.45 0.99
C ARG A 144 -8.47 -10.30 -0.44
N SER A 145 -9.34 -9.31 -0.68
CA SER A 145 -9.85 -8.99 -2.01
C SER A 145 -8.73 -8.63 -2.99
N ILE A 146 -7.76 -7.82 -2.56
CA ILE A 146 -6.59 -7.45 -3.38
C ILE A 146 -5.75 -8.69 -3.71
N ALA A 147 -5.40 -9.49 -2.72
CA ALA A 147 -4.59 -10.69 -2.91
C ALA A 147 -5.26 -11.70 -3.86
N ASP A 148 -6.58 -11.87 -3.74
CA ASP A 148 -7.37 -12.72 -4.64
C ASP A 148 -7.33 -12.20 -6.09
N LYS A 149 -7.59 -10.92 -6.32
CA LYS A 149 -7.69 -10.34 -7.67
C LYS A 149 -6.34 -10.08 -8.34
N LEU A 150 -5.27 -9.85 -7.58
CA LEU A 150 -3.91 -9.77 -8.10
C LEU A 150 -3.27 -11.17 -8.28
N GLY A 151 -3.80 -12.21 -7.63
CA GLY A 151 -3.19 -13.54 -7.59
C GLY A 151 -1.85 -13.56 -6.83
N SER A 152 -1.59 -12.56 -5.99
CA SER A 152 -0.32 -12.40 -5.27
C SER A 152 -0.52 -11.68 -3.94
N ARG A 153 0.35 -12.00 -2.97
CA ARG A 153 0.46 -11.29 -1.69
C ARG A 153 1.74 -10.45 -1.60
N ASN A 154 2.50 -10.36 -2.69
CA ASN A 154 3.82 -9.72 -2.74
C ASN A 154 3.69 -8.21 -3.03
N PHE A 155 2.77 -7.53 -2.39
CA PHE A 155 2.67 -6.07 -2.42
C PHE A 155 3.09 -5.48 -1.08
N ALA A 156 3.63 -4.27 -1.13
CA ALA A 156 3.96 -3.51 0.07
C ALA A 156 2.68 -3.02 0.76
N ARG A 157 2.69 -2.94 2.08
CA ARG A 157 1.59 -2.44 2.90
C ARG A 157 2.08 -1.38 3.85
N LEU A 158 1.32 -0.30 3.95
CA LEU A 158 1.43 0.64 5.04
C LEU A 158 0.28 0.36 6.00
N GLN A 159 0.63 -0.14 7.17
CA GLN A 159 -0.26 -0.44 8.28
C GLN A 159 -0.48 0.85 9.07
N PHE A 160 -1.71 1.35 9.03
CA PHE A 160 -2.17 2.47 9.85
C PHE A 160 -2.76 1.91 11.15
N GLY A 161 -2.06 2.05 12.25
CA GLY A 161 -2.46 1.53 13.54
C GLY A 161 -3.71 2.20 14.07
N ILE A 162 -4.71 1.39 14.42
CA ILE A 162 -5.96 1.84 15.01
C ILE A 162 -6.22 1.24 16.39
N GLY A 163 -5.37 0.29 16.81
CA GLY A 163 -5.55 -0.47 18.05
C GLY A 163 -6.73 -1.44 18.02
N ARG A 164 -6.80 -2.28 19.02
CA ARG A 164 -7.90 -3.24 19.17
C ARG A 164 -9.14 -2.59 19.77
N PRO A 165 -10.36 -3.07 19.42
CA PRO A 165 -11.58 -2.60 20.03
C PRO A 165 -11.59 -2.85 21.54
N PRO A 166 -12.18 -1.94 22.35
CA PRO A 166 -12.27 -2.11 23.78
C PRO A 166 -13.29 -3.19 24.18
N GLY A 167 -12.99 -3.95 25.21
CA GLY A 167 -13.90 -4.92 25.82
C GLY A 167 -14.32 -6.02 24.86
N LYS A 168 -15.64 -6.18 24.68
CA LYS A 168 -16.24 -7.24 23.82
C LYS A 168 -16.74 -6.73 22.47
N MET A 169 -16.39 -5.48 22.10
CA MET A 169 -16.83 -4.88 20.83
C MET A 169 -16.27 -5.67 19.66
N GLN A 170 -17.11 -5.94 18.67
CA GLN A 170 -16.68 -6.61 17.44
C GLN A 170 -15.80 -5.68 16.60
N VAL A 171 -14.79 -6.25 15.93
CA VAL A 171 -13.87 -5.48 15.08
C VAL A 171 -14.62 -4.74 13.97
N ALA A 172 -15.62 -5.37 13.36
CA ALA A 172 -16.44 -4.75 12.30
C ALA A 172 -17.14 -3.46 12.79
N ASP A 173 -17.73 -3.49 13.98
CA ASP A 173 -18.39 -2.32 14.58
C ASP A 173 -17.39 -1.22 14.92
N TYR A 174 -16.20 -1.62 15.38
CA TYR A 174 -15.13 -0.69 15.77
C TYR A 174 -14.56 0.07 14.59
N VAL A 175 -14.26 -0.61 13.48
CA VAL A 175 -13.63 0.02 12.31
C VAL A 175 -14.59 0.91 11.53
N LEU A 176 -15.91 0.64 11.62
CA LEU A 176 -16.97 1.42 10.95
C LEU A 176 -17.58 2.51 11.84
N ARG A 177 -17.17 2.60 13.10
CA ARG A 177 -17.67 3.66 14.00
C ARG A 177 -17.11 5.02 13.60
N GLU A 178 -18.00 6.02 13.49
CA GLU A 178 -17.62 7.40 13.27
C GLU A 178 -16.70 7.94 14.38
N LEU A 179 -15.62 8.56 13.98
CA LEU A 179 -14.66 9.22 14.85
C LEU A 179 -15.09 10.66 15.17
N LYS A 180 -14.93 11.08 16.43
CA LYS A 180 -15.28 12.44 16.90
C LYS A 180 -14.26 12.93 17.94
N GLY A 181 -14.11 14.26 18.05
CA GLY A 181 -13.24 14.90 19.05
C GLY A 181 -11.81 14.37 18.95
N SER A 182 -11.17 14.14 20.09
CA SER A 182 -9.76 13.74 20.17
C SER A 182 -9.41 12.47 19.38
N PHE A 183 -10.35 11.55 19.20
CA PHE A 183 -10.12 10.36 18.35
C PHE A 183 -10.03 10.71 16.87
N LEU A 184 -10.79 11.71 16.39
CA LEU A 184 -10.67 12.22 15.03
C LEU A 184 -9.36 12.97 14.85
N ASP A 185 -8.99 13.83 15.82
CA ASP A 185 -7.75 14.60 15.79
C ASP A 185 -6.52 13.67 15.73
N GLU A 186 -6.50 12.60 16.54
CA GLU A 186 -5.45 11.57 16.50
C GLU A 186 -5.40 10.84 15.17
N PHE A 187 -6.55 10.48 14.60
CA PHE A 187 -6.65 9.83 13.31
C PHE A 187 -6.11 10.71 12.18
N GLU A 188 -6.48 12.00 12.15
CA GLU A 188 -5.99 12.97 11.18
C GLU A 188 -4.48 13.19 11.31
N ALA A 189 -3.95 13.32 12.53
CA ALA A 189 -2.52 13.41 12.79
C ALA A 189 -1.78 12.15 12.31
N THR A 190 -2.36 10.97 12.54
CA THR A 190 -1.80 9.70 12.04
C THR A 190 -1.83 9.62 10.52
N ALA A 191 -2.86 10.17 9.85
CA ALA A 191 -2.91 10.24 8.38
C ALA A 191 -1.79 11.12 7.81
N GLN A 192 -1.45 12.23 8.50
CA GLN A 192 -0.29 13.06 8.14
C GLN A 192 1.02 12.29 8.27
N GLN A 193 1.22 11.57 9.37
CA GLN A 193 2.39 10.72 9.57
C GLN A 193 2.46 9.57 8.55
N ALA A 194 1.33 8.97 8.22
CA ALA A 194 1.25 7.92 7.20
C ALA A 194 1.67 8.45 5.83
N ALA A 195 1.26 9.67 5.46
CA ALA A 195 1.72 10.32 4.24
C ALA A 195 3.24 10.54 4.23
N ASP A 196 3.86 10.98 5.35
CA ASP A 196 5.33 11.09 5.47
C ASP A 196 6.02 9.76 5.21
N VAL A 197 5.44 8.65 5.71
CA VAL A 197 5.98 7.31 5.49
C VAL A 197 5.81 6.89 4.03
N VAL A 198 4.69 7.20 3.36
CA VAL A 198 4.51 6.97 1.92
C VAL A 198 5.58 7.71 1.12
N GLU A 199 5.80 9.01 1.39
CA GLU A 199 6.81 9.84 0.71
C GLU A 199 8.21 9.24 0.85
N ARG A 200 8.57 8.75 2.04
CA ARG A 200 9.82 8.05 2.28
C ARG A 200 9.93 6.75 1.48
N VAL A 201 8.86 5.93 1.47
CA VAL A 201 8.82 4.69 0.67
C VAL A 201 8.95 5.00 -0.83
N LEU A 202 8.32 6.04 -1.31
CA LEU A 202 8.44 6.47 -2.70
C LEU A 202 9.87 6.94 -3.04
N THR A 203 10.58 7.53 -2.08
CA THR A 203 11.94 8.04 -2.26
C THR A 203 13.00 6.95 -2.16
N GLU A 204 12.90 6.07 -1.16
CA GLU A 204 13.94 5.10 -0.79
C GLU A 204 13.62 3.66 -1.20
N GLY A 205 12.37 3.40 -1.59
CA GLY A 205 11.81 2.06 -1.78
C GLY A 205 11.24 1.47 -0.48
N ALA A 206 10.36 0.48 -0.62
CA ALA A 206 9.82 -0.26 0.51
C ALA A 206 10.88 -1.22 1.06
N LYS A 207 11.20 -1.08 2.34
CA LYS A 207 12.19 -1.90 3.08
C LYS A 207 11.51 -2.60 4.26
#